data_b70c9a1c66b12560c415e1fcb2f75fcc
#
_entry.id   b70c9a1c66b12560c415e1fcb2f75fcc
#
_cell.length_a   1.000
_cell.length_b   1.000
_cell.length_c   1.000
_cell.angle_alpha   90.00
_cell.angle_beta   90.00
_cell.angle_gamma   90.00
#
_symmetry.space_group_name_H-M   'P 1'
#
loop_
_entity.id
_entity.type
_entity.pdbx_description
1 polymer ?
#
loop_
_entity_poly.entity_id
_entity_poly.type
_entity_poly.pdbx_seq_one_letter_code
_entity_poly.pdbx_strand_id
1 'polypeptide(L)'
;MNFVEAAEAADETTLQSLLAAEPGLRDEHADLVPRLAESRNWSALRLLVTLGFEVNGVTSDGVTPLHHAAAAGELATVRVLVEHGADPTAREPQFGAQPAGWAQYFKKRETQEYLESLA
;
A
#
# COMPACT_ATOMS: atom_id res chain seq x y z
N MET A 1 6.98 -16.70 15.96
CA MET A 1 6.78 -15.48 15.14
C MET A 1 5.30 -15.11 15.15
N ASN A 2 4.98 -13.90 15.55
CA ASN A 2 3.59 -13.44 15.51
C ASN A 2 3.23 -12.92 14.10
N PHE A 3 1.96 -12.55 13.91
CA PHE A 3 1.47 -12.13 12.61
C PHE A 3 2.21 -10.88 12.09
N VAL A 4 2.40 -9.88 12.93
CA VAL A 4 3.07 -8.64 12.53
C VAL A 4 4.52 -8.90 12.14
N GLU A 5 5.24 -9.72 12.92
CA GLU A 5 6.62 -10.09 12.59
C GLU A 5 6.70 -10.83 11.25
N ALA A 6 5.79 -11.78 11.01
CA ALA A 6 5.73 -12.52 9.76
C ALA A 6 5.44 -11.57 8.58
N ALA A 7 4.55 -10.61 8.78
CA ALA A 7 4.23 -9.62 7.76
C ALA A 7 5.44 -8.74 7.42
N GLU A 8 6.10 -8.21 8.44
CA GLU A 8 7.28 -7.35 8.25
C GLU A 8 8.43 -8.09 7.58
N ALA A 9 8.56 -9.39 7.87
CA ALA A 9 9.58 -10.24 7.25
C ALA A 9 9.17 -10.75 5.87
N ALA A 10 7.96 -10.46 5.41
CA ALA A 10 7.38 -10.97 4.17
C ALA A 10 7.45 -12.50 4.09
N ASP A 11 7.17 -13.16 5.22
CA ASP A 11 7.18 -14.62 5.33
C ASP A 11 5.84 -15.17 4.83
N GLU A 12 5.76 -15.41 3.52
CA GLU A 12 4.50 -15.81 2.88
C GLU A 12 3.94 -17.11 3.44
N THR A 13 4.79 -18.12 3.65
CA THR A 13 4.35 -19.41 4.15
C THR A 13 3.68 -19.28 5.53
N THR A 14 4.34 -18.57 6.43
CA THR A 14 3.81 -18.35 7.77
C THR A 14 2.51 -17.54 7.71
N LEU A 15 2.47 -16.49 6.89
CA LEU A 15 1.27 -15.67 6.74
C LEU A 15 0.09 -16.46 6.21
N GLN A 16 0.32 -17.28 5.19
CA GLN A 16 -0.73 -18.11 4.61
C GLN A 16 -1.30 -19.09 5.64
N SER A 17 -0.42 -19.72 6.43
CA SER A 17 -0.85 -20.63 7.50
C SER A 17 -1.68 -19.91 8.56
N LEU A 18 -1.24 -18.74 9.00
CA LEU A 18 -1.96 -17.97 10.02
C LEU A 18 -3.32 -17.49 9.50
N LEU A 19 -3.38 -17.02 8.25
CA LEU A 19 -4.63 -16.55 7.66
C LEU A 19 -5.62 -17.69 7.38
N ALA A 20 -5.10 -18.87 7.07
CA ALA A 20 -5.96 -20.04 6.89
C ALA A 20 -6.61 -20.45 8.21
N ALA A 21 -5.86 -20.36 9.32
CA ALA A 21 -6.35 -20.69 10.65
C ALA A 21 -7.29 -19.61 11.19
N GLU A 22 -7.00 -18.33 10.92
CA GLU A 22 -7.75 -17.20 11.43
C GLU A 22 -7.94 -16.14 10.34
N PRO A 23 -8.97 -16.29 9.47
CA PRO A 23 -9.20 -15.31 8.38
C PRO A 23 -9.48 -13.89 8.88
N GLY A 24 -9.98 -13.74 10.11
CA GLY A 24 -10.25 -12.43 10.71
C GLY A 24 -9.00 -11.59 10.97
N LEU A 25 -7.81 -12.17 10.85
CA LEU A 25 -6.56 -11.43 11.01
C LEU A 25 -6.42 -10.28 10.00
N ARG A 26 -7.03 -10.40 8.82
CA ARG A 26 -7.00 -9.32 7.83
C ARG A 26 -7.67 -8.06 8.37
N ASP A 27 -8.84 -8.20 8.97
CA ASP A 27 -9.57 -7.08 9.53
C ASP A 27 -8.92 -6.58 10.82
N GLU A 28 -8.42 -7.49 11.64
CA GLU A 28 -7.75 -7.18 12.89
C GLU A 28 -6.48 -6.35 12.66
N HIS A 29 -5.78 -6.61 11.55
CA HIS A 29 -4.54 -5.93 11.18
C HIS A 29 -4.70 -5.07 9.93
N ALA A 30 -5.87 -4.47 9.75
CA ALA A 30 -6.16 -3.63 8.58
C ALA A 30 -5.22 -2.41 8.49
N ASP A 31 -4.61 -2.01 9.60
CA ASP A 31 -3.68 -0.88 9.64
C ASP A 31 -2.28 -1.21 9.13
N LEU A 32 -1.97 -2.50 8.88
CA LEU A 32 -0.62 -2.89 8.46
C LEU A 32 -0.22 -2.34 7.10
N VAL A 33 -1.13 -2.34 6.12
CA VAL A 33 -0.78 -1.86 4.78
C VAL A 33 -0.38 -0.39 4.81
N PRO A 34 -1.15 0.53 5.43
CA PRO A 34 -0.70 1.93 5.57
C PRO A 34 0.61 2.05 6.34
N ARG A 35 0.79 1.27 7.40
CA ARG A 35 2.03 1.33 8.21
C ARG A 35 3.24 0.86 7.43
N LEU A 36 3.09 -0.19 6.62
CA LEU A 36 4.18 -0.68 5.78
C LEU A 36 4.53 0.32 4.69
N ALA A 37 3.54 1.07 4.18
CA ALA A 37 3.79 2.14 3.23
C ALA A 37 4.61 3.27 3.86
N GLU A 38 4.25 3.67 5.08
CA GLU A 38 5.01 4.69 5.82
C GLU A 38 6.45 4.27 6.06
N SER A 39 6.67 3.01 6.41
CA SER A 39 8.00 2.48 6.69
C SER A 39 8.75 2.06 5.43
N ARG A 40 8.13 2.18 4.27
CA ARG A 40 8.69 1.81 2.97
C ARG A 40 9.08 0.34 2.87
N ASN A 41 8.34 -0.52 3.55
CA ASN A 41 8.54 -1.96 3.44
C ASN A 41 7.68 -2.50 2.28
N TRP A 42 8.14 -2.24 1.07
CA TRP A 42 7.34 -2.49 -0.14
C TRP A 42 7.11 -3.98 -0.40
N SER A 43 8.10 -4.82 -0.14
CA SER A 43 7.96 -6.27 -0.32
C SER A 43 6.83 -6.83 0.55
N ALA A 44 6.82 -6.46 1.83
CA ALA A 44 5.80 -6.89 2.75
C ALA A 44 4.43 -6.33 2.36
N LEU A 45 4.38 -5.05 1.95
CA LEU A 45 3.14 -4.42 1.53
C LEU A 45 2.52 -5.15 0.33
N ARG A 46 3.32 -5.40 -0.71
CA ARG A 46 2.83 -6.11 -1.90
C ARG A 46 2.30 -7.49 -1.55
N LEU A 47 3.00 -8.18 -0.66
CA LEU A 47 2.57 -9.51 -0.23
C LEU A 47 1.22 -9.46 0.47
N LEU A 48 1.03 -8.56 1.43
CA LEU A 48 -0.24 -8.44 2.13
C LEU A 48 -1.38 -8.10 1.18
N VAL A 49 -1.12 -7.22 0.21
CA VAL A 49 -2.13 -6.84 -0.79
C VAL A 49 -2.55 -8.07 -1.60
N THR A 50 -1.59 -8.88 -2.05
CA THR A 50 -1.91 -10.09 -2.81
C THR A 50 -2.62 -11.14 -1.94
N LEU A 51 -2.44 -11.10 -0.63
CA LEU A 51 -3.13 -11.98 0.31
C LEU A 51 -4.53 -11.46 0.70
N GLY A 52 -4.99 -10.38 0.07
CA GLY A 52 -6.36 -9.88 0.23
C GLY A 52 -6.55 -8.78 1.26
N PHE A 53 -5.49 -8.14 1.71
CA PHE A 53 -5.61 -7.01 2.63
C PHE A 53 -6.16 -5.77 1.92
N GLU A 54 -6.90 -4.96 2.67
CA GLU A 54 -7.48 -3.71 2.18
C GLU A 54 -6.38 -2.72 1.76
N VAL A 55 -6.55 -2.08 0.59
CA VAL A 55 -5.54 -1.19 0.00
C VAL A 55 -5.83 0.31 0.18
N ASN A 56 -7.06 0.67 0.57
CA ASN A 56 -7.47 2.07 0.68
C ASN A 56 -7.45 2.61 2.10
N GLY A 57 -6.93 1.84 3.07
CA GLY A 57 -6.75 2.32 4.42
C GLY A 57 -5.74 3.46 4.45
N VAL A 58 -5.86 4.35 5.44
CA VAL A 58 -5.01 5.54 5.51
C VAL A 58 -4.19 5.56 6.79
N THR A 59 -3.08 6.30 6.74
CA THR A 59 -2.28 6.59 7.94
C THR A 59 -3.04 7.57 8.84
N SER A 60 -2.49 7.84 10.02
CA SER A 60 -3.08 8.83 10.94
C SER A 60 -3.20 10.22 10.29
N ASP A 61 -2.38 10.51 9.29
CA ASP A 61 -2.42 11.77 8.55
C ASP A 61 -3.38 11.74 7.35
N GLY A 62 -4.11 10.65 7.16
CA GLY A 62 -5.05 10.54 6.06
C GLY A 62 -4.42 10.23 4.71
N VAL A 63 -3.20 9.69 4.72
CA VAL A 63 -2.44 9.41 3.50
C VAL A 63 -2.60 7.94 3.12
N THR A 64 -2.89 7.66 1.84
CA THR A 64 -3.08 6.28 1.38
C THR A 64 -1.73 5.62 1.06
N PRO A 65 -1.69 4.28 1.06
CA PRO A 65 -0.49 3.56 0.59
C PRO A 65 -0.06 3.97 -0.82
N LEU A 66 -1.03 4.26 -1.69
CA LEU A 66 -0.73 4.67 -3.06
C LEU A 66 0.02 6.01 -3.11
N HIS A 67 -0.34 6.96 -2.23
CA HIS A 67 0.42 8.21 -2.12
C HIS A 67 1.89 7.94 -1.76
N HIS A 68 2.12 7.11 -0.76
CA HIS A 68 3.49 6.78 -0.32
C HIS A 68 4.30 6.08 -1.41
N ALA A 69 3.69 5.09 -2.08
CA ALA A 69 4.37 4.38 -3.15
C ALA A 69 4.69 5.30 -4.33
N ALA A 70 3.76 6.22 -4.64
CA ALA A 70 3.96 7.21 -5.70
C ALA A 70 5.12 8.16 -5.36
N ALA A 71 5.15 8.66 -4.13
CA ALA A 71 6.22 9.55 -3.67
C ALA A 71 7.59 8.87 -3.73
N ALA A 72 7.64 7.57 -3.46
CA ALA A 72 8.88 6.80 -3.50
C ALA A 72 9.27 6.39 -4.93
N GLY A 73 8.37 6.55 -5.90
CA GLY A 73 8.61 6.09 -7.27
C GLY A 73 8.64 4.58 -7.40
N GLU A 74 7.94 3.88 -6.50
CA GLU A 74 7.86 2.42 -6.48
C GLU A 74 6.80 1.94 -7.46
N LEU A 75 7.12 2.01 -8.75
CA LEU A 75 6.15 1.71 -9.81
C LEU A 75 5.56 0.32 -9.69
N ALA A 76 6.37 -0.68 -9.35
CA ALA A 76 5.87 -2.05 -9.17
C ALA A 76 4.80 -2.11 -8.08
N THR A 77 5.03 -1.42 -6.95
CA THR A 77 4.07 -1.37 -5.86
C THR A 77 2.83 -0.57 -6.23
N VAL A 78 3.01 0.55 -6.94
CA VAL A 78 1.90 1.35 -7.45
C VAL A 78 0.99 0.49 -8.32
N ARG A 79 1.56 -0.28 -9.24
CA ARG A 79 0.77 -1.17 -10.11
C ARG A 79 0.00 -2.22 -9.31
N VAL A 80 0.65 -2.86 -8.35
CA VAL A 80 0.00 -3.87 -7.50
C VAL A 80 -1.16 -3.25 -6.74
N LEU A 81 -0.96 -2.07 -6.15
CA LEU A 81 -2.02 -1.39 -5.42
C LEU A 81 -3.21 -1.06 -6.32
N VAL A 82 -2.96 -0.49 -7.49
CA VAL A 82 -4.02 -0.13 -8.44
C VAL A 82 -4.77 -1.37 -8.92
N GLU A 83 -4.04 -2.44 -9.26
CA GLU A 83 -4.64 -3.69 -9.70
C GLU A 83 -5.55 -4.31 -8.65
N HIS A 84 -5.31 -4.04 -7.37
CA HIS A 84 -6.11 -4.54 -6.26
C HIS A 84 -7.11 -3.51 -5.73
N GLY A 85 -7.38 -2.46 -6.49
CA GLY A 85 -8.48 -1.54 -6.20
C GLY A 85 -8.10 -0.26 -5.46
N ALA A 86 -6.82 0.08 -5.37
CA ALA A 86 -6.43 1.36 -4.79
C ALA A 86 -6.97 2.50 -5.65
N ASP A 87 -7.49 3.54 -5.00
CA ASP A 87 -8.13 4.67 -5.67
C ASP A 87 -7.08 5.71 -6.07
N PRO A 88 -6.78 5.85 -7.38
CA PRO A 88 -5.78 6.83 -7.82
C PRO A 88 -6.28 8.28 -7.76
N THR A 89 -7.56 8.48 -7.47
CA THR A 89 -8.14 9.83 -7.35
C THR A 89 -8.24 10.29 -5.90
N ALA A 90 -7.85 9.45 -4.93
CA ALA A 90 -7.92 9.79 -3.52
C ALA A 90 -7.07 11.02 -3.22
N ARG A 91 -7.63 11.98 -2.47
CA ARG A 91 -6.94 13.20 -2.09
C ARG A 91 -6.61 13.16 -0.60
N GLU A 92 -5.34 13.38 -0.26
CA GLU A 92 -4.97 13.45 1.15
C GLU A 92 -5.35 14.83 1.73
N PRO A 93 -5.58 14.92 3.05
CA PRO A 93 -6.15 16.15 3.64
C PRO A 93 -5.24 17.37 3.64
N GLN A 94 -3.93 17.19 3.76
CA GLN A 94 -3.02 18.30 3.97
C GLN A 94 -2.88 19.20 2.74
N PHE A 95 -2.72 18.61 1.57
CA PHE A 95 -2.55 19.35 0.32
C PHE A 95 -3.69 19.14 -0.67
N GLY A 96 -4.61 18.24 -0.37
CA GLY A 96 -5.67 17.87 -1.29
C GLY A 96 -5.16 17.22 -2.56
N ALA A 97 -4.00 16.57 -2.50
CA ALA A 97 -3.34 16.03 -3.69
C ALA A 97 -3.66 14.55 -3.91
N GLN A 98 -3.75 14.17 -5.18
CA GLN A 98 -3.85 12.77 -5.60
C GLN A 98 -2.46 12.13 -5.58
N PRO A 99 -2.36 10.79 -5.62
CA PRO A 99 -1.05 10.13 -5.71
C PRO A 99 -0.18 10.63 -6.86
N ALA A 100 -0.76 10.92 -8.02
CA ALA A 100 0.00 11.49 -9.15
C ALA A 100 0.65 12.83 -8.80
N GLY A 101 -0.01 13.64 -7.98
CA GLY A 101 0.55 14.91 -7.51
C GLY A 101 1.76 14.71 -6.62
N TRP A 102 1.73 13.69 -5.78
CA TRP A 102 2.90 13.35 -4.95
C TRP A 102 4.06 12.84 -5.81
N ALA A 103 3.78 12.01 -6.82
CA ALA A 103 4.80 11.55 -7.76
C ALA A 103 5.44 12.75 -8.49
N GLN A 104 4.61 13.71 -8.91
CA GLN A 104 5.09 14.92 -9.57
C GLN A 104 5.99 15.76 -8.66
N TYR A 105 5.56 15.96 -7.44
CA TYR A 105 6.34 16.75 -6.47
C TYR A 105 7.71 16.14 -6.23
N PHE A 106 7.79 14.82 -6.10
CA PHE A 106 9.05 14.11 -5.87
C PHE A 106 9.77 13.72 -7.17
N LYS A 107 9.30 14.21 -8.31
CA LYS A 107 9.92 14.02 -9.63
C LYS A 107 10.04 12.55 -10.04
N LYS A 108 9.01 11.77 -9.74
CA LYS A 108 8.91 10.36 -10.15
C LYS A 108 8.11 10.26 -11.45
N ARG A 109 8.78 10.59 -12.56
CA ARG A 109 8.13 10.76 -13.86
C ARG A 109 7.36 9.51 -14.33
N GLU A 110 7.99 8.35 -14.31
CA GLU A 110 7.33 7.14 -14.79
C GLU A 110 6.08 6.81 -13.98
N THR A 111 6.17 6.96 -12.66
CA THR A 111 5.05 6.72 -11.77
C THR A 111 3.94 7.74 -12.00
N GLN A 112 4.31 9.00 -12.17
CA GLN A 112 3.36 10.06 -12.47
C GLN A 112 2.61 9.76 -13.76
N GLU A 113 3.34 9.41 -14.82
CA GLU A 113 2.75 9.12 -16.13
C GLU A 113 1.80 7.93 -16.06
N TYR A 114 2.19 6.88 -15.35
CA TYR A 114 1.34 5.71 -15.17
C TYR A 114 0.03 6.10 -14.47
N LEU A 115 0.12 6.83 -13.36
CA LEU A 115 -1.07 7.23 -12.60
C LEU A 115 -1.98 8.15 -13.42
N GLU A 116 -1.40 9.08 -14.17
CA GLU A 116 -2.17 9.98 -15.03
C GLU A 116 -2.86 9.24 -16.17
N SER A 117 -2.28 8.13 -16.63
CA SER A 117 -2.88 7.32 -17.68
C SER A 117 -4.16 6.61 -17.24
N LEU A 118 -4.41 6.53 -15.95
CA LEU A 118 -5.59 5.88 -15.39
C LEU A 118 -6.81 6.82 -15.32
N ALA A 119 -6.60 8.08 -15.57
CA ALA A 119 -7.67 9.09 -15.49
C ALA A 119 -8.59 9.03 -16.70
#